data_f376b685a8ab82f4026ed8ed1f4997f7
#
_entry.id   f376b685a8ab82f4026ed8ed1f4997f7
#
_cell.length_a   1.000
_cell.length_b   1.000
_cell.length_c   1.000
_cell.angle_alpha   90.00
_cell.angle_beta   90.00
_cell.angle_gamma   90.00
#
_symmetry.space_group_name_H-M   'P 1'
#
loop_
_entity.id
_entity.type
_entity.pdbx_description
1 polymer ?
#
loop_
_entity_poly.entity_id
_entity_poly.type
_entity_poly.pdbx_seq_one_letter_code
_entity_poly.pdbx_strand_id
1 'polypeptide(L)'
;MNANAKSSEPKDMKKKRRPIGNYSLLVGAAVMAALLPNLAQGQLMINSFGANGQFSWSDPGGTGTHYAVQWAPTVAGPWQNWQDAVANLTGLGPTGTVSVPMFYRMVSPDPAYQATQTYTYYFQTLPAFDPLTPLETNEMRIIFMGSMIPLPVRRSQAEMSIFVQVGWNPNPNDSYYHGRPVDQCIFDCGAGVSANYAAAGVGFGRMDKVFINHLHGDHMSDLTHIYCFGPSADRKSPLYVFGQGPSGVESPVGSGIYYDDGVSNYCAHLREACRWHTESFSFQPTRYTNYTAPTKQSWGLPHDPVPVGNDASDDGYAMVPISLDCSTVGVAYNNQATGMKVTHYPVIHCRKGAMGYMVEWTPPGATNPLTMIYSSDTKPETNSINLAINGGRGVDVFIHEMALPPSVWAYKNMGLNAEPPANSPIYPSYLATVNQLAAVEDSSHTPQGAFGYLLSQIEPKPKLTVATHFPTADDTVASAFNSVKAHCTNIVFGADIVWSFDLMVLRVFPDRIEQRRAVVSDYAFNPPVQLSGGMKPPIYNDGKGNGDPYAQIDLSTSLSRTNANGTENWQLNGY
;
A
#
# COMPACT_ATOMS: atom_id res chain seq x y z
N MET A 1 75.73 -0.42 -2.23
CA MET A 1 75.67 -1.88 -2.09
C MET A 1 74.30 -2.33 -2.53
N ASN A 2 74.25 -3.18 -3.52
CA ASN A 2 73.07 -3.67 -4.23
C ASN A 2 72.14 -4.47 -3.36
N ALA A 3 70.83 -4.31 -3.55
CA ALA A 3 69.91 -5.40 -3.42
C ALA A 3 68.62 -5.17 -4.28
N ASN A 4 68.47 -6.09 -5.19
CA ASN A 4 67.40 -6.26 -6.18
C ASN A 4 65.95 -6.25 -5.58
N ALA A 5 65.08 -5.47 -6.19
CA ALA A 5 63.65 -5.66 -6.09
C ALA A 5 63.15 -6.38 -7.36
N LYS A 6 62.66 -7.60 -7.21
CA LYS A 6 61.94 -8.34 -8.26
C LYS A 6 60.51 -7.85 -8.34
N SER A 7 60.12 -7.37 -9.50
CA SER A 7 58.76 -7.15 -9.92
C SER A 7 58.02 -8.50 -10.07
N SER A 8 56.92 -8.68 -9.43
CA SER A 8 55.96 -9.78 -9.67
C SER A 8 54.77 -9.25 -10.42
N GLU A 9 54.62 -9.68 -11.66
CA GLU A 9 53.41 -9.47 -12.48
C GLU A 9 52.18 -10.12 -11.86
N PRO A 10 51.00 -9.52 -12.02
CA PRO A 10 49.74 -10.12 -11.55
C PRO A 10 49.31 -11.25 -12.50
N LYS A 11 49.10 -12.42 -11.93
CA LYS A 11 48.52 -13.59 -12.62
C LYS A 11 47.10 -13.34 -13.03
N ASP A 12 46.88 -13.45 -14.31
CA ASP A 12 45.61 -13.47 -15.02
C ASP A 12 44.70 -14.58 -14.48
N MET A 13 43.67 -14.21 -13.65
CA MET A 13 42.64 -15.13 -13.17
C MET A 13 41.52 -15.20 -14.19
N LYS A 14 41.63 -16.13 -15.13
CA LYS A 14 40.52 -16.53 -16.00
C LYS A 14 39.34 -16.99 -15.16
N LYS A 15 38.31 -16.14 -15.00
CA LYS A 15 37.02 -16.52 -14.47
C LYS A 15 36.36 -17.54 -15.39
N LYS A 16 36.36 -18.81 -14.97
CA LYS A 16 35.49 -19.83 -15.56
C LYS A 16 34.02 -19.45 -15.27
N ARG A 17 33.34 -19.02 -16.32
CA ARG A 17 31.86 -18.93 -16.29
C ARG A 17 31.30 -20.34 -16.14
N ARG A 18 30.65 -20.61 -15.01
CA ARG A 18 29.80 -21.79 -14.88
C ARG A 18 28.51 -21.52 -15.66
N PRO A 19 28.01 -22.47 -16.43
CA PRO A 19 26.70 -22.32 -17.07
C PRO A 19 25.63 -22.27 -15.99
N ILE A 20 24.72 -21.29 -16.11
CA ILE A 20 23.49 -21.21 -15.33
C ILE A 20 22.65 -22.39 -15.78
N GLY A 21 22.59 -23.42 -14.94
CA GLY A 21 21.69 -24.53 -15.15
C GLY A 21 20.25 -24.07 -15.02
N ASN A 22 19.45 -24.34 -16.05
CA ASN A 22 18.02 -24.24 -16.00
C ASN A 22 17.50 -25.15 -14.88
N TYR A 23 17.17 -24.57 -13.74
CA TYR A 23 16.32 -25.26 -12.77
C TYR A 23 14.89 -25.14 -13.25
N SER A 24 14.47 -26.14 -14.00
CA SER A 24 13.07 -26.42 -14.29
C SER A 24 12.34 -26.59 -12.96
N LEU A 25 11.37 -25.74 -12.70
CA LEU A 25 10.35 -25.95 -11.67
C LEU A 25 9.51 -27.19 -12.04
N LEU A 26 9.92 -28.34 -11.57
CA LEU A 26 9.17 -29.59 -11.59
C LEU A 26 9.03 -30.09 -10.15
N VAL A 27 8.36 -29.34 -9.31
CA VAL A 27 7.94 -29.79 -7.97
C VAL A 27 6.58 -29.18 -7.63
N GLY A 28 5.57 -29.55 -8.38
CA GLY A 28 4.19 -29.17 -8.07
C GLY A 28 3.15 -30.20 -8.48
N ALA A 29 3.51 -31.08 -9.40
CA ALA A 29 2.54 -32.04 -9.96
C ALA A 29 2.59 -33.46 -9.35
N ALA A 30 3.55 -33.74 -8.47
CA ALA A 30 3.75 -35.14 -8.01
C ALA A 30 3.14 -35.46 -6.63
N VAL A 31 2.58 -34.51 -5.91
CA VAL A 31 2.00 -34.76 -4.57
C VAL A 31 0.49 -34.99 -4.61
N MET A 32 -0.20 -34.62 -5.69
CA MET A 32 -1.65 -34.87 -5.81
C MET A 32 -2.00 -36.24 -6.41
N ALA A 33 -1.05 -36.95 -6.98
CA ALA A 33 -1.31 -38.27 -7.59
C ALA A 33 -1.25 -39.45 -6.60
N ALA A 34 -0.85 -39.26 -5.36
CA ALA A 34 -0.64 -40.35 -4.40
C ALA A 34 -1.78 -40.56 -3.40
N LEU A 35 -2.87 -39.78 -3.46
CA LEU A 35 -4.00 -39.86 -2.53
C LEU A 35 -5.36 -40.14 -3.22
N LEU A 36 -5.37 -40.69 -4.43
CA LEU A 36 -6.63 -41.10 -5.06
C LEU A 36 -6.84 -42.61 -4.85
N PRO A 37 -7.75 -43.01 -3.96
CA PRO A 37 -8.24 -44.38 -4.01
C PRO A 37 -9.05 -44.56 -5.28
N ASN A 38 -8.92 -45.70 -5.92
CA ASN A 38 -9.63 -46.24 -7.09
C ASN A 38 -10.91 -45.48 -7.46
N LEU A 39 -10.82 -44.56 -8.43
CA LEU A 39 -11.99 -43.91 -9.00
C LEU A 39 -12.75 -44.94 -9.84
N ALA A 40 -13.97 -45.25 -9.44
CA ALA A 40 -14.90 -46.05 -10.23
C ALA A 40 -15.16 -45.33 -11.57
N GLN A 41 -15.19 -46.08 -12.66
CA GLN A 41 -15.57 -45.55 -13.98
C GLN A 41 -16.94 -44.88 -13.90
N GLY A 42 -17.03 -43.62 -14.31
CA GLY A 42 -18.30 -42.89 -14.41
C GLY A 42 -18.48 -41.72 -13.44
N GLN A 43 -17.44 -41.31 -12.72
CA GLN A 43 -17.55 -40.17 -11.79
C GLN A 43 -17.29 -38.82 -12.49
N LEU A 44 -18.16 -37.84 -12.24
CA LEU A 44 -17.95 -36.45 -12.69
C LEU A 44 -16.63 -35.92 -12.17
N MET A 45 -15.82 -35.32 -13.03
CA MET A 45 -14.53 -34.76 -12.68
C MET A 45 -14.47 -33.29 -13.07
N ILE A 46 -14.00 -32.44 -12.13
CA ILE A 46 -13.60 -31.09 -12.47
C ILE A 46 -12.16 -31.16 -12.99
N ASN A 47 -11.97 -30.80 -14.25
CA ASN A 47 -10.68 -30.93 -14.95
C ASN A 47 -9.80 -29.67 -14.75
N SER A 48 -10.42 -28.53 -14.60
CA SER A 48 -9.72 -27.28 -14.31
C SER A 48 -10.62 -26.33 -13.52
N PHE A 49 -10.01 -25.53 -12.68
CA PHE A 49 -10.66 -24.50 -11.90
C PHE A 49 -9.77 -23.26 -11.86
N GLY A 50 -10.26 -22.12 -12.34
CA GLY A 50 -9.54 -20.86 -12.39
C GLY A 50 -9.99 -19.91 -11.28
N ALA A 51 -9.12 -19.01 -10.86
CA ALA A 51 -9.41 -18.00 -9.85
C ALA A 51 -10.56 -17.05 -10.22
N ASN A 52 -10.87 -16.93 -11.51
CA ASN A 52 -12.04 -16.21 -12.01
C ASN A 52 -13.34 -17.02 -11.92
N GLY A 53 -13.31 -18.19 -11.29
CA GLY A 53 -14.44 -19.09 -11.21
C GLY A 53 -14.72 -19.92 -12.46
N GLN A 54 -13.88 -19.84 -13.49
CA GLN A 54 -13.99 -20.73 -14.64
C GLN A 54 -13.57 -22.15 -14.26
N PHE A 55 -14.40 -23.11 -14.58
CA PHE A 55 -14.04 -24.51 -14.43
C PHE A 55 -14.50 -25.31 -15.63
N SER A 56 -13.75 -26.34 -15.94
CA SER A 56 -14.13 -27.35 -16.90
C SER A 56 -14.37 -28.70 -16.21
N TRP A 57 -15.30 -29.45 -16.69
CA TRP A 57 -15.59 -30.77 -16.15
C TRP A 57 -15.77 -31.80 -17.26
N SER A 58 -15.68 -33.03 -16.91
CA SER A 58 -15.99 -34.18 -17.80
C SER A 58 -16.90 -35.14 -17.09
N ASP A 59 -17.78 -35.76 -17.89
CA ASP A 59 -18.58 -36.90 -17.50
C ASP A 59 -18.14 -38.13 -18.31
N PRO A 60 -17.15 -38.90 -17.84
CA PRO A 60 -16.70 -40.10 -18.54
C PRO A 60 -17.78 -41.17 -18.68
N GLY A 61 -18.83 -41.11 -17.85
CA GLY A 61 -19.97 -42.03 -17.95
C GLY A 61 -21.01 -41.63 -18.98
N GLY A 62 -21.04 -40.37 -19.42
CA GLY A 62 -21.88 -39.84 -20.50
C GLY A 62 -23.39 -39.96 -20.30
N THR A 63 -23.85 -40.10 -19.05
CA THR A 63 -25.26 -40.38 -18.75
C THR A 63 -26.04 -39.16 -18.25
N GLY A 64 -25.35 -38.11 -17.88
CA GLY A 64 -25.97 -36.88 -17.37
C GLY A 64 -26.42 -35.95 -18.49
N THR A 65 -27.64 -35.45 -18.40
CA THR A 65 -28.19 -34.42 -19.30
C THR A 65 -28.33 -33.06 -18.62
N HIS A 66 -28.25 -33.04 -17.28
CA HIS A 66 -28.34 -31.83 -16.47
C HIS A 66 -27.32 -31.92 -15.33
N TYR A 67 -26.56 -30.83 -15.12
CA TYR A 67 -25.53 -30.77 -14.11
C TYR A 67 -25.82 -29.59 -13.16
N ALA A 68 -25.53 -29.78 -11.88
CA ALA A 68 -25.59 -28.72 -10.87
C ALA A 68 -24.21 -28.55 -10.26
N VAL A 69 -23.84 -27.32 -10.00
CA VAL A 69 -22.64 -26.99 -9.23
C VAL A 69 -23.01 -26.93 -7.76
N GLN A 70 -22.24 -27.62 -6.95
CA GLN A 70 -22.34 -27.55 -5.50
C GLN A 70 -21.04 -27.03 -4.94
N TRP A 71 -21.12 -26.42 -3.81
CA TRP A 71 -19.96 -25.93 -3.05
C TRP A 71 -20.06 -26.39 -1.59
N ALA A 72 -18.92 -26.42 -0.93
CA ALA A 72 -18.83 -26.71 0.48
C ALA A 72 -17.66 -25.98 1.14
N PRO A 73 -17.78 -25.63 2.44
CA PRO A 73 -16.71 -24.97 3.19
C PRO A 73 -15.52 -25.92 3.47
N THR A 74 -15.74 -27.22 3.37
CA THR A 74 -14.71 -28.25 3.51
C THR A 74 -14.91 -29.37 2.50
N VAL A 75 -13.85 -30.14 2.22
CA VAL A 75 -13.92 -31.30 1.30
C VAL A 75 -14.94 -32.35 1.77
N ALA A 76 -15.25 -32.40 3.07
CA ALA A 76 -16.22 -33.33 3.64
C ALA A 76 -17.67 -32.82 3.60
N GLY A 77 -17.92 -31.60 3.19
CA GLY A 77 -19.24 -30.97 3.19
C GLY A 77 -19.51 -30.15 4.46
N PRO A 78 -20.76 -29.78 4.72
CA PRO A 78 -21.95 -30.09 3.91
C PRO A 78 -21.95 -29.40 2.55
N TRP A 79 -22.38 -30.13 1.52
CA TRP A 79 -22.46 -29.61 0.15
C TRP A 79 -23.78 -28.88 -0.07
N GLN A 80 -23.73 -27.68 -0.65
CA GLN A 80 -24.88 -26.83 -0.95
C GLN A 80 -24.93 -26.54 -2.45
N ASN A 81 -26.13 -26.31 -2.96
CA ASN A 81 -26.29 -25.84 -4.33
C ASN A 81 -25.78 -24.40 -4.48
N TRP A 82 -25.22 -24.07 -5.62
CA TRP A 82 -24.64 -22.77 -5.91
C TRP A 82 -25.52 -21.57 -5.51
N GLN A 83 -26.83 -21.65 -5.74
CA GLN A 83 -27.76 -20.57 -5.44
C GLN A 83 -27.86 -20.23 -3.95
N ASP A 84 -27.54 -21.18 -3.09
CA ASP A 84 -27.58 -21.01 -1.63
C ASP A 84 -26.20 -20.69 -1.05
N ALA A 85 -25.18 -20.64 -1.90
CA ALA A 85 -23.79 -20.57 -1.50
C ALA A 85 -23.41 -19.33 -0.68
N VAL A 86 -24.07 -18.20 -0.96
CA VAL A 86 -23.77 -16.91 -0.31
C VAL A 86 -24.41 -16.81 1.07
N ALA A 87 -25.49 -17.53 1.34
CA ALA A 87 -26.30 -17.34 2.55
C ALA A 87 -25.76 -18.07 3.79
N ASN A 88 -24.86 -19.06 3.67
CA ASN A 88 -24.56 -19.97 4.77
C ASN A 88 -23.08 -20.31 4.97
N LEU A 89 -22.14 -19.46 4.53
CA LEU A 89 -20.74 -19.64 4.84
C LEU A 89 -20.48 -19.33 6.32
N THR A 90 -20.67 -20.33 7.16
CA THR A 90 -20.28 -20.28 8.58
C THR A 90 -18.93 -20.96 8.72
N GLY A 91 -17.96 -20.25 9.19
CA GLY A 91 -16.69 -20.88 9.53
C GLY A 91 -15.50 -20.10 9.03
N LEU A 92 -15.31 -18.96 9.63
CA LEU A 92 -14.00 -18.36 9.70
C LEU A 92 -13.15 -19.28 10.58
N GLY A 93 -12.09 -19.85 9.99
CA GLY A 93 -11.22 -20.78 10.71
C GLY A 93 -10.54 -20.13 11.92
N PRO A 94 -10.00 -20.90 12.88
CA PRO A 94 -9.39 -20.38 14.10
C PRO A 94 -8.15 -19.50 13.85
N THR A 95 -7.66 -19.43 12.61
CA THR A 95 -6.54 -18.56 12.20
C THR A 95 -7.00 -17.22 11.63
N GLY A 96 -8.30 -16.95 11.60
CA GLY A 96 -8.83 -15.73 11.00
C GLY A 96 -8.96 -15.75 9.47
N THR A 97 -8.66 -16.84 8.81
CA THR A 97 -8.77 -16.97 7.35
C THR A 97 -10.18 -17.35 6.94
N VAL A 98 -10.72 -16.64 5.96
CA VAL A 98 -11.94 -17.07 5.27
C VAL A 98 -11.56 -18.19 4.33
N SER A 99 -11.95 -19.41 4.69
CA SER A 99 -11.88 -20.55 3.81
C SER A 99 -13.02 -20.44 2.79
N VAL A 100 -12.76 -19.83 1.64
CA VAL A 100 -13.74 -19.71 0.57
C VAL A 100 -13.44 -20.76 -0.48
N PRO A 101 -14.19 -21.86 -0.54
CA PRO A 101 -14.22 -22.69 -1.72
C PRO A 101 -15.01 -21.92 -2.77
N MET A 102 -14.30 -21.26 -3.68
CA MET A 102 -14.95 -20.48 -4.71
C MET A 102 -15.13 -21.33 -5.95
N PHE A 103 -16.29 -21.97 -6.05
CA PHE A 103 -16.73 -22.60 -7.28
C PHE A 103 -17.55 -21.59 -8.06
N TYR A 104 -17.06 -21.14 -9.22
CA TYR A 104 -17.77 -20.20 -10.07
C TYR A 104 -18.46 -20.94 -11.20
N ARG A 105 -19.67 -20.54 -11.50
CA ARG A 105 -20.38 -20.99 -12.69
C ARG A 105 -20.12 -20.01 -13.82
N MET A 106 -19.68 -20.48 -14.98
CA MET A 106 -19.78 -19.69 -16.20
C MET A 106 -21.23 -19.56 -16.63
N VAL A 107 -21.70 -18.32 -16.70
CA VAL A 107 -22.95 -17.98 -17.37
C VAL A 107 -22.60 -17.09 -18.56
N SER A 108 -22.89 -17.57 -19.77
CA SER A 108 -22.76 -16.76 -20.98
C SER A 108 -24.08 -16.80 -21.74
N PRO A 109 -24.68 -15.63 -22.11
CA PRO A 109 -24.27 -14.29 -21.74
C PRO A 109 -24.66 -13.95 -20.31
N ASP A 110 -23.79 -13.19 -19.62
CA ASP A 110 -24.10 -12.62 -18.32
C ASP A 110 -25.07 -11.44 -18.52
N PRO A 111 -26.31 -11.50 -17.99
CA PRO A 111 -27.25 -10.39 -18.11
C PRO A 111 -26.77 -9.09 -17.42
N ALA A 112 -25.86 -9.19 -16.45
CA ALA A 112 -25.26 -8.06 -15.76
C ALA A 112 -24.17 -7.37 -16.59
N TYR A 113 -23.55 -8.05 -17.55
CA TYR A 113 -22.48 -7.51 -18.39
C TYR A 113 -22.92 -6.29 -19.23
N GLN A 114 -24.19 -6.18 -19.55
CA GLN A 114 -24.71 -5.03 -20.30
C GLN A 114 -24.77 -3.73 -19.47
N ALA A 115 -24.72 -3.83 -18.16
CA ALA A 115 -24.70 -2.67 -17.27
C ALA A 115 -23.31 -2.03 -17.11
N THR A 116 -22.28 -2.61 -17.70
CA THR A 116 -20.88 -2.32 -17.39
C THR A 116 -20.30 -1.12 -18.11
N GLN A 117 -21.03 -0.47 -19.01
CA GLN A 117 -20.49 0.63 -19.81
C GLN A 117 -20.40 1.97 -19.07
N THR A 118 -20.88 2.06 -17.85
CA THR A 118 -20.94 3.31 -17.08
C THR A 118 -19.76 3.54 -16.14
N TYR A 119 -18.91 2.55 -15.92
CA TYR A 119 -17.82 2.68 -14.91
C TYR A 119 -16.65 3.54 -15.38
N THR A 120 -16.41 3.58 -16.67
CA THR A 120 -15.35 4.38 -17.32
C THR A 120 -15.27 5.80 -16.84
N TYR A 121 -16.43 6.39 -16.68
CA TYR A 121 -16.55 7.82 -16.43
C TYR A 121 -16.83 8.14 -14.96
N TYR A 122 -16.88 7.13 -14.09
CA TYR A 122 -17.23 7.34 -12.70
C TYR A 122 -16.34 8.39 -12.03
N PHE A 123 -15.02 8.23 -12.08
CA PHE A 123 -14.09 9.20 -11.48
C PHE A 123 -14.14 10.58 -12.15
N GLN A 124 -14.54 10.66 -13.42
CA GLN A 124 -14.73 11.93 -14.14
C GLN A 124 -16.01 12.64 -13.72
N THR A 125 -17.00 11.90 -13.24
CA THR A 125 -18.28 12.48 -12.76
C THR A 125 -18.19 13.00 -11.33
N LEU A 126 -17.18 12.60 -10.57
CA LEU A 126 -16.99 13.09 -9.21
C LEU A 126 -16.73 14.60 -9.21
N PRO A 127 -17.36 15.34 -8.30
CA PRO A 127 -17.13 16.76 -8.16
C PRO A 127 -15.65 17.07 -7.92
N ALA A 128 -15.16 18.11 -8.60
CA ALA A 128 -13.81 18.61 -8.40
C ALA A 128 -13.64 19.15 -6.97
N PHE A 129 -12.45 18.98 -6.40
CA PHE A 129 -12.12 19.41 -5.06
C PHE A 129 -10.71 19.98 -5.03
N ASP A 130 -10.54 21.14 -4.42
CA ASP A 130 -9.23 21.70 -4.14
C ASP A 130 -8.67 21.08 -2.86
N PRO A 131 -7.61 20.26 -2.91
CA PRO A 131 -7.04 19.59 -1.75
C PRO A 131 -6.45 20.57 -0.71
N LEU A 132 -6.18 21.82 -1.11
CA LEU A 132 -5.71 22.88 -0.21
C LEU A 132 -6.85 23.47 0.64
N THR A 133 -8.11 23.19 0.33
CA THR A 133 -9.24 23.63 1.13
C THR A 133 -9.09 23.14 2.58
N PRO A 134 -9.15 24.03 3.59
CA PRO A 134 -9.14 23.60 4.98
C PRO A 134 -10.20 22.55 5.29
N LEU A 135 -9.92 21.64 6.23
CA LEU A 135 -10.93 20.72 6.72
C LEU A 135 -12.02 21.45 7.48
N GLU A 136 -13.23 20.92 7.47
CA GLU A 136 -14.23 21.28 8.45
C GLU A 136 -13.87 20.72 9.83
N THR A 137 -14.34 21.33 10.88
CA THR A 137 -13.99 20.94 12.26
C THR A 137 -14.45 19.52 12.63
N ASN A 138 -15.45 19.00 11.92
CA ASN A 138 -16.01 17.66 12.10
C ASN A 138 -15.69 16.69 10.93
N GLU A 139 -14.71 17.03 10.10
CA GLU A 139 -14.31 16.24 8.94
C GLU A 139 -13.14 15.29 9.26
N MET A 140 -13.25 14.04 8.83
CA MET A 140 -12.12 13.16 8.56
C MET A 140 -11.93 13.12 7.03
N ARG A 141 -10.76 13.53 6.56
CA ARG A 141 -10.42 13.52 5.14
C ARG A 141 -9.45 12.42 4.84
N ILE A 142 -9.77 11.60 3.83
CA ILE A 142 -8.96 10.50 3.35
C ILE A 142 -8.61 10.80 1.89
N ILE A 143 -7.32 10.84 1.56
CA ILE A 143 -6.83 11.07 0.20
C ILE A 143 -5.97 9.89 -0.22
N PHE A 144 -6.32 9.30 -1.37
CA PHE A 144 -5.52 8.23 -1.97
C PHE A 144 -4.35 8.85 -2.74
N MET A 145 -3.18 8.86 -2.15
CA MET A 145 -1.96 9.40 -2.79
C MET A 145 -1.32 8.40 -3.76
N GLY A 146 -1.69 7.14 -3.64
CA GLY A 146 -1.37 6.06 -4.55
C GLY A 146 -2.33 4.90 -4.32
N SER A 147 -2.67 4.18 -5.39
CA SER A 147 -3.73 3.16 -5.38
C SER A 147 -3.37 1.90 -6.18
N MET A 148 -2.13 1.81 -6.69
CA MET A 148 -1.68 0.77 -7.60
C MET A 148 -1.02 -0.40 -6.89
N ILE A 149 -1.10 -1.59 -7.50
CA ILE A 149 -0.31 -2.79 -7.22
C ILE A 149 1.16 -2.58 -7.60
N PRO A 150 2.10 -3.46 -7.15
CA PRO A 150 3.48 -3.40 -7.60
C PRO A 150 3.59 -3.53 -9.12
N LEU A 151 4.64 -2.93 -9.69
CA LEU A 151 4.89 -2.74 -11.11
C LEU A 151 3.87 -1.79 -11.77
N PRO A 152 4.21 -0.51 -11.91
CA PRO A 152 3.29 0.51 -12.40
C PRO A 152 2.85 0.21 -13.83
N VAL A 153 1.70 -0.43 -13.97
CA VAL A 153 1.07 -0.76 -15.27
C VAL A 153 0.20 0.38 -15.79
N ARG A 154 -0.05 1.39 -14.96
CA ARG A 154 -0.74 2.62 -15.35
C ARG A 154 0.08 3.86 -15.04
N ARG A 155 0.20 4.75 -16.02
CA ARG A 155 0.94 6.02 -15.87
C ARG A 155 0.28 7.01 -14.89
N SER A 156 -0.99 6.82 -14.58
CA SER A 156 -1.79 7.71 -13.75
C SER A 156 -2.05 7.18 -12.34
N GLN A 157 -1.35 6.12 -11.94
CA GLN A 157 -1.45 5.58 -10.59
C GLN A 157 -0.03 5.36 -10.04
N ALA A 158 0.23 5.91 -8.87
CA ALA A 158 1.38 5.60 -8.02
C ALA A 158 1.07 4.35 -7.17
N GLU A 159 2.08 3.75 -6.57
CA GLU A 159 1.93 2.62 -5.64
C GLU A 159 1.22 3.05 -4.35
N MET A 160 1.03 2.14 -3.41
CA MET A 160 0.10 2.38 -2.30
C MET A 160 0.51 3.51 -1.36
N SER A 161 -0.42 4.45 -1.14
CA SER A 161 -0.38 5.38 -0.01
C SER A 161 -1.72 6.05 0.24
N ILE A 162 -2.09 6.17 1.50
CA ILE A 162 -3.31 6.84 1.94
C ILE A 162 -2.96 7.91 2.97
N PHE A 163 -3.42 9.13 2.75
CA PHE A 163 -3.26 10.25 3.67
C PHE A 163 -4.55 10.53 4.42
N VAL A 164 -4.49 10.54 5.74
CA VAL A 164 -5.65 10.77 6.61
C VAL A 164 -5.42 12.01 7.45
N GLN A 165 -6.41 12.88 7.47
CA GLN A 165 -6.43 14.10 8.26
C GLN A 165 -7.74 14.18 9.05
N VAL A 166 -7.71 14.71 10.28
CA VAL A 166 -8.89 14.84 11.12
C VAL A 166 -9.00 16.25 11.70
N GLY A 167 -10.23 16.81 11.62
CA GLY A 167 -10.58 18.09 12.19
C GLY A 167 -9.76 19.25 11.66
N TRP A 168 -10.01 20.43 12.18
CA TRP A 168 -9.28 21.66 11.81
C TRP A 168 -8.98 22.52 13.03
N ASN A 169 -7.73 22.91 13.16
CA ASN A 169 -7.28 23.89 14.12
C ASN A 169 -7.02 25.24 13.42
N PRO A 170 -7.89 26.21 13.58
CA PRO A 170 -7.80 27.49 12.87
C PRO A 170 -6.76 28.46 13.47
N ASN A 171 -5.80 27.99 14.27
CA ASN A 171 -4.86 28.85 14.97
C ASN A 171 -4.20 29.87 14.02
N PRO A 172 -4.51 31.18 14.12
CA PRO A 172 -3.99 32.18 13.22
C PRO A 172 -2.48 32.46 13.42
N ASN A 173 -1.91 31.99 14.53
CA ASN A 173 -0.48 32.11 14.82
C ASN A 173 0.35 30.98 14.20
N ASP A 174 -0.27 30.03 13.55
CA ASP A 174 0.44 29.08 12.70
C ASP A 174 0.81 29.80 11.39
N SER A 175 1.94 30.50 11.42
CA SER A 175 2.41 31.36 10.33
C SER A 175 2.70 30.60 9.03
N TYR A 176 2.74 29.27 9.10
CA TYR A 176 3.10 28.45 7.95
C TYR A 176 1.89 27.98 7.14
N TYR A 177 0.78 27.59 7.82
CA TYR A 177 -0.38 26.98 7.15
C TYR A 177 -1.68 27.77 7.33
N HIS A 178 -1.66 28.91 8.01
CA HIS A 178 -2.88 29.66 8.39
C HIS A 178 -3.94 28.77 9.08
N GLY A 179 -3.48 27.75 9.76
CA GLY A 179 -4.24 26.69 10.35
C GLY A 179 -3.76 25.31 9.86
N ARG A 180 -4.16 24.24 10.57
CA ARG A 180 -3.74 22.87 10.27
C ARG A 180 -4.77 21.85 10.73
N PRO A 181 -4.76 20.62 10.21
CA PRO A 181 -5.51 19.53 10.80
C PRO A 181 -5.17 19.35 12.29
N VAL A 182 -6.15 18.89 13.06
CA VAL A 182 -5.95 18.55 14.47
C VAL A 182 -4.92 17.43 14.60
N ASP A 183 -5.04 16.42 13.74
CA ASP A 183 -4.05 15.36 13.59
C ASP A 183 -4.04 14.80 12.15
N GLN A 184 -2.97 14.09 11.80
CA GLN A 184 -2.80 13.51 10.47
C GLN A 184 -1.79 12.38 10.48
N CYS A 185 -1.90 11.46 9.53
CA CYS A 185 -0.95 10.36 9.33
C CYS A 185 -1.00 9.82 7.90
N ILE A 186 0.03 9.08 7.55
CA ILE A 186 0.18 8.38 6.27
C ILE A 186 0.11 6.88 6.54
N PHE A 187 -0.62 6.15 5.70
CA PHE A 187 -0.60 4.70 5.62
C PHE A 187 0.06 4.29 4.33
N ASP A 188 1.19 3.62 4.42
CA ASP A 188 2.10 3.26 3.35
C ASP A 188 2.65 4.46 2.55
N CYS A 189 3.75 4.26 1.86
CA CYS A 189 4.39 5.26 1.01
C CYS A 189 5.15 4.59 -0.14
N GLY A 190 4.41 3.97 -1.04
CA GLY A 190 4.92 3.29 -2.23
C GLY A 190 5.56 4.26 -3.24
N ALA A 191 6.13 3.71 -4.29
CA ALA A 191 6.87 4.50 -5.27
C ALA A 191 5.98 5.50 -6.03
N GLY A 192 6.46 6.73 -6.15
CA GLY A 192 5.82 7.81 -6.91
C GLY A 192 4.81 8.63 -6.13
N VAL A 193 4.49 8.28 -4.88
CA VAL A 193 3.47 9.00 -4.10
C VAL A 193 3.92 10.40 -3.68
N SER A 194 5.22 10.63 -3.54
CA SER A 194 5.77 11.96 -3.21
C SER A 194 5.35 13.04 -4.19
N ALA A 195 5.22 12.70 -5.48
CA ALA A 195 4.72 13.63 -6.49
C ALA A 195 3.23 13.99 -6.26
N ASN A 196 2.40 13.01 -5.88
CA ASN A 196 0.99 13.24 -5.57
C ASN A 196 0.82 14.05 -4.28
N TYR A 197 1.66 13.83 -3.26
CA TYR A 197 1.69 14.67 -2.06
C TYR A 197 2.03 16.13 -2.42
N ALA A 198 3.06 16.35 -3.21
CA ALA A 198 3.42 17.69 -3.68
C ALA A 198 2.29 18.35 -4.48
N ALA A 199 1.67 17.62 -5.40
CA ALA A 199 0.54 18.09 -6.20
C ALA A 199 -0.68 18.45 -5.32
N ALA A 200 -0.93 17.70 -4.26
CA ALA A 200 -1.99 17.98 -3.29
C ALA A 200 -1.61 19.08 -2.27
N GLY A 201 -0.44 19.71 -2.42
CA GLY A 201 0.04 20.75 -1.50
C GLY A 201 0.39 20.25 -0.10
N VAL A 202 0.67 18.96 0.03
CA VAL A 202 1.12 18.35 1.29
C VAL A 202 2.63 18.34 1.30
N GLY A 203 3.24 19.21 2.10
CA GLY A 203 4.69 19.24 2.31
C GLY A 203 5.17 18.06 3.16
N PHE A 204 6.47 17.74 3.04
CA PHE A 204 7.10 16.67 3.82
C PHE A 204 7.01 16.84 5.34
N GLY A 205 6.84 18.06 5.81
CA GLY A 205 6.63 18.34 7.23
C GLY A 205 5.32 17.81 7.79
N ARG A 206 4.35 17.51 6.91
CA ARG A 206 3.09 16.87 7.29
C ARG A 206 3.17 15.34 7.26
N MET A 207 4.30 14.78 6.83
CA MET A 207 4.55 13.36 6.72
C MET A 207 5.39 12.86 7.91
N ASP A 208 5.11 13.34 9.08
CA ASP A 208 5.90 13.03 10.29
C ASP A 208 5.51 11.71 10.94
N LYS A 209 4.33 11.15 10.61
CA LYS A 209 3.83 9.87 11.10
C LYS A 209 3.45 8.98 9.92
N VAL A 210 4.24 7.92 9.71
CA VAL A 210 4.05 6.95 8.62
C VAL A 210 3.77 5.58 9.22
N PHE A 211 2.63 4.99 8.89
CA PHE A 211 2.21 3.66 9.28
C PHE A 211 2.45 2.70 8.12
N ILE A 212 3.45 1.84 8.23
CA ILE A 212 3.78 0.83 7.22
C ILE A 212 3.05 -0.46 7.56
N ASN A 213 2.31 -0.98 6.60
CA ASN A 213 1.58 -2.23 6.76
C ASN A 213 2.50 -3.45 6.68
N HIS A 214 3.41 -3.45 5.72
CA HIS A 214 4.46 -4.44 5.54
C HIS A 214 5.58 -3.88 4.67
N LEU A 215 6.71 -4.60 4.60
CA LEU A 215 7.94 -4.06 4.01
C LEU A 215 8.16 -4.49 2.54
N HIS A 216 7.09 -4.59 1.73
CA HIS A 216 7.23 -4.67 0.28
C HIS A 216 7.50 -3.29 -0.32
N GLY A 217 8.16 -3.27 -1.48
CA GLY A 217 8.63 -2.04 -2.13
C GLY A 217 7.50 -1.08 -2.48
N ASP A 218 6.37 -1.59 -2.93
CA ASP A 218 5.19 -0.81 -3.28
C ASP A 218 4.43 -0.19 -2.09
N HIS A 219 4.89 -0.46 -0.85
CA HIS A 219 4.35 0.14 0.37
C HIS A 219 5.33 1.06 1.08
N MET A 220 6.66 1.02 0.75
CA MET A 220 7.64 1.76 1.54
C MET A 220 8.73 2.50 0.73
N SER A 221 8.75 2.42 -0.60
CA SER A 221 9.86 2.96 -1.43
C SER A 221 10.08 4.45 -1.26
N ASP A 222 9.01 5.26 -1.21
CA ASP A 222 9.12 6.71 -1.07
C ASP A 222 9.44 7.16 0.36
N LEU A 223 9.53 6.23 1.34
CA LEU A 223 10.01 6.59 2.68
C LEU A 223 11.42 7.18 2.64
N THR A 224 12.25 6.72 1.71
CA THR A 224 13.57 7.30 1.44
C THR A 224 13.48 8.79 1.13
N HIS A 225 12.55 9.18 0.27
CA HIS A 225 12.35 10.57 -0.13
C HIS A 225 11.81 11.42 1.03
N ILE A 226 10.80 10.92 1.74
CA ILE A 226 10.22 11.56 2.93
C ILE A 226 11.27 11.75 4.02
N TYR A 227 12.14 10.76 4.24
CA TYR A 227 13.22 10.81 5.20
C TYR A 227 14.25 11.87 4.83
N CYS A 228 14.78 11.80 3.61
CA CYS A 228 15.88 12.65 3.16
C CYS A 228 15.47 14.14 3.08
N PHE A 229 14.28 14.46 2.59
CA PHE A 229 13.88 15.84 2.30
C PHE A 229 12.96 16.47 3.34
N GLY A 230 12.41 15.70 4.28
CA GLY A 230 11.60 16.25 5.36
C GLY A 230 12.28 17.37 6.15
N PRO A 231 13.53 17.20 6.62
CA PRO A 231 14.25 18.24 7.36
C PRO A 231 14.54 19.51 6.57
N SER A 232 14.69 19.43 5.25
CA SER A 232 14.92 20.61 4.40
C SER A 232 13.64 21.32 3.98
N ALA A 233 12.49 20.68 4.19
CA ALA A 233 11.19 21.25 3.92
C ALA A 233 10.60 21.88 5.22
N ASP A 234 9.46 21.42 5.63
CA ASP A 234 8.68 22.00 6.72
C ASP A 234 8.53 21.07 7.93
N ARG A 235 9.18 19.89 7.95
CA ARG A 235 9.12 19.00 9.11
C ARG A 235 9.85 19.60 10.32
N LYS A 236 9.12 19.65 11.44
CA LYS A 236 9.61 20.22 12.72
C LYS A 236 9.69 19.15 13.81
N SER A 237 9.73 17.89 13.43
CA SER A 237 9.79 16.72 14.32
C SER A 237 10.62 15.62 13.69
N PRO A 238 11.09 14.64 14.45
CA PRO A 238 11.57 13.37 13.90
C PRO A 238 10.55 12.72 12.99
N LEU A 239 11.01 11.79 12.15
CA LEU A 239 10.13 10.93 11.39
C LEU A 239 9.75 9.71 12.25
N TYR A 240 8.46 9.58 12.57
CA TYR A 240 7.92 8.44 13.29
C TYR A 240 7.41 7.39 12.29
N VAL A 241 7.97 6.20 12.35
CA VAL A 241 7.63 5.09 11.46
C VAL A 241 7.04 3.94 12.27
N PHE A 242 5.74 3.74 12.13
CA PHE A 242 5.01 2.66 12.77
C PHE A 242 5.00 1.46 11.83
N GLY A 243 5.20 0.27 12.36
CA GLY A 243 5.16 -0.93 11.54
C GLY A 243 5.41 -2.20 12.35
N GLN A 244 5.43 -3.32 11.67
CA GLN A 244 5.66 -4.61 12.28
C GLN A 244 6.96 -4.65 13.10
N GLY A 245 6.93 -5.29 14.25
CA GLY A 245 8.12 -5.80 14.92
C GLY A 245 8.75 -6.96 14.15
N PRO A 246 9.85 -7.51 14.61
CA PRO A 246 10.47 -8.70 14.00
C PRO A 246 9.45 -9.84 13.87
N SER A 247 9.39 -10.48 12.70
CA SER A 247 8.42 -11.54 12.42
C SER A 247 8.63 -12.80 13.26
N GLY A 248 9.85 -13.01 13.73
CA GLY A 248 10.27 -14.23 14.40
C GLY A 248 10.24 -15.47 13.50
N VAL A 249 10.32 -15.27 12.18
CA VAL A 249 10.36 -16.36 11.19
C VAL A 249 11.80 -16.76 10.93
N GLU A 250 12.08 -18.05 11.03
CA GLU A 250 13.41 -18.61 10.75
C GLU A 250 13.67 -18.70 9.24
N SER A 251 14.93 -18.50 8.85
CA SER A 251 15.39 -18.61 7.47
C SER A 251 16.76 -19.30 7.36
N PRO A 252 16.81 -20.58 6.95
CA PRO A 252 15.71 -21.53 6.71
C PRO A 252 15.06 -22.04 8.00
N VAL A 253 13.88 -22.60 7.88
CA VAL A 253 13.12 -23.18 9.00
C VAL A 253 13.97 -24.23 9.74
N GLY A 254 14.02 -24.16 11.07
CA GLY A 254 14.79 -25.06 11.93
C GLY A 254 16.27 -24.72 12.04
N SER A 255 16.71 -23.57 11.49
CA SER A 255 18.13 -23.14 11.55
C SER A 255 18.49 -22.40 12.82
N GLY A 256 17.52 -21.88 13.57
CA GLY A 256 17.76 -20.91 14.65
C GLY A 256 18.20 -19.52 14.15
N ILE A 257 18.22 -19.29 12.83
CA ILE A 257 18.55 -18.00 12.21
C ILE A 257 17.24 -17.36 11.77
N TYR A 258 16.99 -16.15 12.24
CA TYR A 258 15.76 -15.40 11.94
C TYR A 258 15.98 -14.37 10.84
N TYR A 259 14.91 -14.02 10.12
CA TYR A 259 14.96 -12.88 9.20
C TYR A 259 15.32 -11.61 9.97
N ASP A 260 16.20 -10.81 9.39
CA ASP A 260 16.50 -9.44 9.85
C ASP A 260 15.42 -8.49 9.30
N ASP A 261 14.22 -8.56 9.89
CA ASP A 261 13.05 -7.82 9.47
C ASP A 261 12.43 -7.01 10.64
N GLY A 262 11.33 -6.31 10.32
CA GLY A 262 10.69 -5.39 11.25
C GLY A 262 11.09 -3.94 11.02
N VAL A 263 10.21 -3.04 11.42
CA VAL A 263 10.35 -1.61 11.14
C VAL A 263 11.60 -0.99 11.76
N SER A 264 12.04 -1.49 12.93
CA SER A 264 13.26 -0.96 13.58
C SER A 264 14.52 -1.25 12.78
N ASN A 265 14.67 -2.49 12.29
CA ASN A 265 15.79 -2.88 11.44
C ASN A 265 15.72 -2.16 10.10
N TYR A 266 14.53 -2.08 9.49
CA TYR A 266 14.33 -1.33 8.26
C TYR A 266 14.77 0.14 8.40
N CYS A 267 14.34 0.84 9.45
CA CYS A 267 14.72 2.21 9.71
C CYS A 267 16.24 2.36 9.95
N ALA A 268 16.85 1.43 10.66
CA ALA A 268 18.30 1.43 10.87
C ALA A 268 19.07 1.28 9.54
N HIS A 269 18.68 0.33 8.71
CA HIS A 269 19.29 0.12 7.39
C HIS A 269 19.04 1.28 6.43
N LEU A 270 17.83 1.85 6.44
CA LEU A 270 17.51 3.03 5.61
C LEU A 270 18.37 4.24 6.01
N ARG A 271 18.53 4.47 7.31
CA ARG A 271 19.41 5.52 7.82
C ARG A 271 20.83 5.36 7.30
N GLU A 272 21.40 4.16 7.40
CA GLU A 272 22.74 3.87 6.90
C GLU A 272 22.84 4.02 5.37
N ALA A 273 21.86 3.56 4.62
CA ALA A 273 21.82 3.72 3.16
C ALA A 273 21.77 5.20 2.73
N CYS A 274 21.18 6.07 3.54
CA CYS A 274 21.02 7.49 3.24
C CYS A 274 22.17 8.36 3.78
N ARG A 275 23.22 7.81 4.36
CA ARG A 275 24.31 8.56 5.02
C ARG A 275 24.93 9.63 4.12
N TRP A 276 25.18 9.31 2.86
CA TRP A 276 25.73 10.30 1.94
C TRP A 276 24.87 11.56 1.87
N HIS A 277 23.53 11.41 1.82
CA HIS A 277 22.62 12.55 1.82
C HIS A 277 22.63 13.28 3.17
N THR A 278 22.44 12.55 4.27
CA THR A 278 22.31 13.15 5.59
C THR A 278 23.59 13.83 6.09
N GLU A 279 24.73 13.40 5.59
CA GLU A 279 26.03 13.98 5.93
C GLU A 279 26.41 15.17 5.03
N SER A 280 25.94 15.21 3.78
CA SER A 280 26.37 16.19 2.76
C SER A 280 25.35 17.29 2.48
N PHE A 281 24.04 17.05 2.70
CA PHE A 281 23.00 17.99 2.33
C PHE A 281 22.98 19.21 3.26
N SER A 282 23.03 20.41 2.68
CA SER A 282 23.30 21.65 3.43
C SER A 282 22.04 22.40 3.88
N PHE A 283 20.88 22.12 3.25
CA PHE A 283 19.65 22.89 3.43
C PHE A 283 18.71 22.29 4.48
N GLN A 284 19.25 21.83 5.61
CA GLN A 284 18.46 21.21 6.66
C GLN A 284 18.91 21.72 8.03
N PRO A 285 17.99 21.82 9.01
CA PRO A 285 18.37 22.13 10.38
C PRO A 285 19.16 20.96 10.99
N THR A 286 20.06 21.29 11.91
CA THR A 286 20.78 20.27 12.70
C THR A 286 19.89 19.66 13.79
N ARG A 287 18.86 20.39 14.19
CA ARG A 287 17.87 19.98 15.19
C ARG A 287 16.59 20.81 15.06
N TYR A 288 15.54 20.37 15.71
CA TYR A 288 14.25 21.07 15.74
C TYR A 288 14.18 22.08 16.88
N THR A 289 13.76 23.30 16.57
CA THR A 289 13.56 24.34 17.58
C THR A 289 12.24 24.12 18.33
N ASN A 290 12.27 24.16 19.66
CA ASN A 290 11.10 23.98 20.52
C ASN A 290 10.38 22.63 20.35
N TYR A 291 11.09 21.61 19.91
CA TYR A 291 10.54 20.28 19.80
C TYR A 291 10.46 19.60 21.18
N THR A 292 9.30 19.03 21.48
CA THR A 292 9.09 18.17 22.64
C THR A 292 8.74 16.77 22.16
N ALA A 293 9.61 15.82 22.47
CA ALA A 293 9.38 14.43 22.08
C ALA A 293 8.10 13.89 22.75
N PRO A 294 7.26 13.14 22.04
CA PRO A 294 6.14 12.46 22.65
C PRO A 294 6.64 11.39 23.63
N THR A 295 5.83 11.11 24.62
CA THR A 295 6.07 9.99 25.53
C THR A 295 5.15 8.82 25.16
N LYS A 296 5.49 7.63 25.65
CA LYS A 296 4.61 6.47 25.55
C LYS A 296 3.18 6.80 26.02
N GLN A 297 3.03 7.55 27.08
CA GLN A 297 1.72 7.90 27.64
C GLN A 297 0.98 8.93 26.79
N SER A 298 1.67 9.97 26.29
CA SER A 298 1.00 11.06 25.54
C SER A 298 0.41 10.60 24.20
N TRP A 299 1.06 9.61 23.57
CA TRP A 299 0.61 9.04 22.29
C TRP A 299 0.09 7.59 22.41
N GLY A 300 -0.04 7.04 23.64
CA GLY A 300 -0.50 5.68 23.85
C GLY A 300 0.33 4.65 23.10
N LEU A 301 1.64 4.86 22.99
CA LEU A 301 2.53 3.98 22.22
C LEU A 301 2.76 2.66 22.96
N PRO A 302 3.06 1.57 22.25
CA PRO A 302 3.38 0.27 22.88
C PRO A 302 4.68 0.30 23.71
N HIS A 303 5.62 1.15 23.32
CA HIS A 303 6.91 1.36 24.00
C HIS A 303 7.34 2.82 23.92
N ASP A 304 8.38 3.18 24.65
CA ASP A 304 8.95 4.53 24.56
C ASP A 304 9.57 4.74 23.16
N PRO A 305 9.34 5.91 22.55
CA PRO A 305 9.89 6.23 21.24
C PRO A 305 11.41 6.48 21.37
N VAL A 306 12.20 5.67 20.65
CA VAL A 306 13.67 5.77 20.65
C VAL A 306 14.17 5.89 19.22
N PRO A 307 14.94 6.92 18.89
CA PRO A 307 15.54 7.05 17.57
C PRO A 307 16.52 5.92 17.27
N VAL A 308 16.63 5.54 16.01
CA VAL A 308 17.66 4.57 15.59
C VAL A 308 19.05 5.22 15.55
N GLY A 309 20.08 4.43 15.77
CA GLY A 309 21.46 4.90 15.82
C GLY A 309 21.75 5.70 17.10
N ASN A 310 22.57 6.72 16.97
CA ASN A 310 22.95 7.63 18.08
C ASN A 310 22.30 9.01 17.94
N ASP A 311 21.20 9.10 17.20
CA ASP A 311 20.53 10.37 16.95
C ASP A 311 19.81 10.85 18.21
N ALA A 312 19.89 12.15 18.48
CA ALA A 312 19.04 12.76 19.49
C ALA A 312 17.60 12.85 18.96
N SER A 313 16.62 12.81 19.85
CA SER A 313 15.21 12.92 19.46
C SER A 313 14.84 14.24 18.76
N ASP A 314 15.69 15.26 18.87
CA ASP A 314 15.53 16.54 18.19
C ASP A 314 16.49 16.74 17.00
N ASP A 315 17.30 15.72 16.66
CA ASP A 315 18.15 15.77 15.46
C ASP A 315 17.29 15.90 14.20
N GLY A 316 17.74 16.72 13.25
CA GLY A 316 17.03 16.96 11.99
C GLY A 316 16.74 15.69 11.19
N TYR A 317 17.58 14.67 11.34
CA TYR A 317 17.43 13.35 10.71
C TYR A 317 17.05 12.24 11.68
N ALA A 318 16.58 12.56 12.87
CA ALA A 318 16.08 11.52 13.77
C ALA A 318 14.93 10.75 13.13
N MET A 319 15.05 9.41 13.15
CA MET A 319 14.03 8.47 12.72
C MET A 319 13.67 7.58 13.90
N VAL A 320 12.39 7.52 14.23
CA VAL A 320 11.88 6.83 15.42
C VAL A 320 10.95 5.70 14.99
N PRO A 321 11.43 4.46 14.96
CA PRO A 321 10.58 3.30 14.69
C PRO A 321 9.69 3.00 15.89
N ILE A 322 8.43 2.70 15.63
CA ILE A 322 7.47 2.17 16.61
C ILE A 322 7.11 0.76 16.18
N SER A 323 7.76 -0.21 16.80
CA SER A 323 7.52 -1.64 16.52
C SER A 323 6.22 -2.10 17.17
N LEU A 324 5.35 -2.69 16.36
CA LEU A 324 4.04 -3.19 16.75
C LEU A 324 4.04 -4.72 16.80
N ASP A 325 3.29 -5.31 17.72
CA ASP A 325 3.12 -6.75 17.77
C ASP A 325 2.20 -7.23 16.64
N CYS A 326 2.80 -7.74 15.57
CA CYS A 326 2.08 -8.24 14.40
C CYS A 326 1.28 -9.53 14.64
N SER A 327 1.23 -10.05 15.87
CA SER A 327 0.46 -11.25 16.22
C SER A 327 -0.87 -10.96 16.92
N THR A 328 -1.08 -9.71 17.34
CA THR A 328 -2.24 -9.31 18.13
C THR A 328 -2.92 -8.06 17.57
N VAL A 329 -4.18 -7.87 17.94
CA VAL A 329 -4.88 -6.59 17.77
C VAL A 329 -4.46 -5.68 18.92
N GLY A 330 -3.96 -4.48 18.61
CA GLY A 330 -3.44 -3.57 19.62
C GLY A 330 -3.49 -2.10 19.22
N VAL A 331 -3.23 -1.23 20.18
CA VAL A 331 -3.14 0.21 19.93
C VAL A 331 -1.75 0.54 19.36
N ALA A 332 -1.72 1.10 18.15
CA ALA A 332 -0.49 1.61 17.55
C ALA A 332 -0.21 3.07 17.98
N TYR A 333 -1.27 3.87 18.06
CA TYR A 333 -1.21 5.30 18.36
C TYR A 333 -2.53 5.75 18.99
N ASN A 334 -2.45 6.53 20.05
CA ASN A 334 -3.63 7.11 20.69
C ASN A 334 -3.23 8.47 21.30
N ASN A 335 -3.36 9.52 20.54
CA ASN A 335 -2.97 10.86 20.97
C ASN A 335 -4.07 11.48 21.82
N GLN A 336 -3.82 11.60 23.12
CA GLN A 336 -4.77 12.16 24.08
C GLN A 336 -5.11 13.64 23.82
N ALA A 337 -4.19 14.37 23.20
CA ALA A 337 -4.40 15.79 22.90
C ALA A 337 -5.32 16.02 21.68
N THR A 338 -5.30 15.11 20.72
CA THR A 338 -6.06 15.22 19.47
C THR A 338 -7.28 14.31 19.41
N GLY A 339 -7.30 13.27 20.23
CA GLY A 339 -8.34 12.24 20.23
C GLY A 339 -8.26 11.25 19.07
N MET A 340 -7.22 11.32 18.23
CA MET A 340 -7.01 10.37 17.16
C MET A 340 -6.40 9.08 17.71
N LYS A 341 -7.00 7.95 17.35
CA LYS A 341 -6.55 6.62 17.73
C LYS A 341 -6.36 5.76 16.48
N VAL A 342 -5.25 5.03 16.44
CA VAL A 342 -4.98 4.01 15.42
C VAL A 342 -4.79 2.67 16.11
N THR A 343 -5.58 1.69 15.72
CA THR A 343 -5.48 0.29 16.12
C THR A 343 -4.85 -0.50 15.01
N HIS A 344 -3.84 -1.32 15.29
CA HIS A 344 -3.27 -2.29 14.35
C HIS A 344 -3.87 -3.67 14.56
N TYR A 345 -3.86 -4.50 13.52
CA TYR A 345 -4.30 -5.88 13.60
C TYR A 345 -3.55 -6.78 12.60
N PRO A 346 -3.34 -8.06 12.92
CA PRO A 346 -2.68 -8.99 12.00
C PRO A 346 -3.52 -9.21 10.76
N VAL A 347 -2.87 -9.27 9.60
CA VAL A 347 -3.45 -9.72 8.32
C VAL A 347 -2.60 -10.84 7.74
N ILE A 348 -3.07 -11.48 6.66
CA ILE A 348 -2.43 -12.65 6.07
C ILE A 348 -1.92 -12.29 4.68
N HIS A 349 -0.60 -12.15 4.58
CA HIS A 349 0.07 -11.89 3.31
C HIS A 349 1.23 -12.86 3.11
N CYS A 350 2.20 -12.58 2.26
CA CYS A 350 3.29 -13.47 1.84
C CYS A 350 4.03 -14.16 3.00
N ARG A 351 4.13 -13.50 4.15
CA ARG A 351 4.63 -14.10 5.40
C ARG A 351 4.08 -13.34 6.61
N LYS A 352 4.33 -13.89 7.81
CA LYS A 352 3.96 -13.25 9.07
C LYS A 352 4.60 -11.87 9.18
N GLY A 353 3.83 -10.88 9.63
CA GLY A 353 4.28 -9.50 9.86
C GLY A 353 3.40 -8.43 9.21
N ALA A 354 2.62 -8.77 8.19
CA ALA A 354 1.69 -7.82 7.60
C ALA A 354 0.56 -7.45 8.57
N MET A 355 0.16 -6.19 8.54
CA MET A 355 -0.84 -5.62 9.46
C MET A 355 -1.81 -4.69 8.70
N GLY A 356 -3.06 -4.70 9.16
CA GLY A 356 -4.02 -3.65 8.83
C GLY A 356 -4.13 -2.62 9.94
N TYR A 357 -4.79 -1.50 9.65
CA TYR A 357 -5.01 -0.41 10.60
C TYR A 357 -6.46 0.05 10.61
N MET A 358 -6.95 0.41 11.81
CA MET A 358 -8.22 1.08 12.00
C MET A 358 -7.98 2.44 12.64
N VAL A 359 -8.50 3.49 12.02
CA VAL A 359 -8.48 4.87 12.55
C VAL A 359 -9.82 5.18 13.17
N GLU A 360 -9.79 5.76 14.36
CA GLU A 360 -10.94 6.28 15.08
C GLU A 360 -10.66 7.73 15.51
N TRP A 361 -11.62 8.63 15.27
CA TRP A 361 -11.55 9.99 15.75
C TRP A 361 -12.94 10.55 16.02
N THR A 362 -13.16 11.09 17.21
CA THR A 362 -14.45 11.65 17.58
C THR A 362 -14.46 13.15 17.32
N PRO A 363 -15.25 13.63 16.34
CA PRO A 363 -15.40 15.07 16.12
C PRO A 363 -15.98 15.79 17.33
N PRO A 364 -15.68 17.08 17.52
CA PRO A 364 -16.27 17.88 18.56
C PRO A 364 -17.82 17.83 18.52
N GLY A 365 -18.43 17.49 19.65
CA GLY A 365 -19.88 17.37 19.76
C GLY A 365 -20.52 16.10 19.20
N ALA A 366 -19.75 15.22 18.57
CA ALA A 366 -20.25 13.92 18.11
C ALA A 366 -20.25 12.88 19.24
N THR A 367 -21.23 11.98 19.22
CA THR A 367 -21.31 10.88 20.19
C THR A 367 -20.43 9.70 19.80
N ASN A 368 -20.31 9.44 18.50
CA ASN A 368 -19.56 8.32 17.95
C ASN A 368 -18.32 8.80 17.18
N PRO A 369 -17.22 8.04 17.19
CA PRO A 369 -16.10 8.34 16.34
C PRO A 369 -16.43 8.10 14.87
N LEU A 370 -15.80 8.88 14.00
CA LEU A 370 -15.61 8.54 12.60
C LEU A 370 -14.56 7.43 12.52
N THR A 371 -14.74 6.48 11.61
CA THR A 371 -13.97 5.25 11.55
C THR A 371 -13.54 4.93 10.13
N MET A 372 -12.28 4.54 9.98
CA MET A 372 -11.70 4.03 8.73
C MET A 372 -10.90 2.77 9.02
N ILE A 373 -11.09 1.73 8.23
CA ILE A 373 -10.21 0.56 8.21
C ILE A 373 -9.43 0.57 6.90
N TYR A 374 -8.15 0.23 6.98
CA TYR A 374 -7.29 -0.06 5.85
C TYR A 374 -6.62 -1.42 6.06
N SER A 375 -6.97 -2.40 5.24
CA SER A 375 -6.46 -3.77 5.37
C SER A 375 -5.02 -3.92 4.92
N SER A 376 -4.58 -3.09 3.97
CA SER A 376 -3.40 -3.37 3.15
C SER A 376 -3.53 -4.70 2.39
N ASP A 377 -2.39 -5.28 1.99
CA ASP A 377 -2.33 -6.55 1.27
C ASP A 377 -2.64 -7.71 2.21
N THR A 378 -3.63 -8.48 1.86
CA THR A 378 -4.09 -9.59 2.70
C THR A 378 -4.96 -10.58 1.94
N LYS A 379 -4.94 -11.81 2.39
CA LYS A 379 -6.05 -12.73 2.14
C LYS A 379 -7.27 -12.31 2.97
N PRO A 380 -8.49 -12.70 2.59
CA PRO A 380 -9.63 -12.50 3.47
C PRO A 380 -9.38 -13.09 4.85
N GLU A 381 -9.61 -12.29 5.90
CA GLU A 381 -9.31 -12.71 7.26
C GLU A 381 -10.33 -12.13 8.27
N THR A 382 -10.40 -12.72 9.47
CA THR A 382 -11.45 -12.44 10.45
C THR A 382 -11.28 -11.14 11.21
N ASN A 383 -10.05 -10.64 11.39
CA ASN A 383 -9.84 -9.41 12.14
C ASN A 383 -10.46 -8.22 11.42
N SER A 384 -10.27 -8.14 10.08
CA SER A 384 -10.92 -7.09 9.27
C SER A 384 -12.44 -7.14 9.38
N ILE A 385 -13.04 -8.35 9.35
CA ILE A 385 -14.49 -8.53 9.49
C ILE A 385 -14.93 -8.07 10.88
N ASN A 386 -14.29 -8.55 11.94
CA ASN A 386 -14.67 -8.25 13.32
C ASN A 386 -14.54 -6.75 13.63
N LEU A 387 -13.46 -6.13 13.15
CA LEU A 387 -13.26 -4.68 13.30
C LEU A 387 -14.26 -3.89 12.47
N ALA A 388 -14.63 -4.36 11.28
CA ALA A 388 -15.63 -3.70 10.45
C ALA A 388 -17.05 -3.82 11.05
N ILE A 389 -17.39 -4.93 11.68
CA ILE A 389 -18.63 -5.09 12.46
C ILE A 389 -18.65 -4.12 13.64
N ASN A 390 -17.49 -3.86 14.25
CA ASN A 390 -17.28 -2.84 15.28
C ASN A 390 -18.30 -2.94 16.43
N GLY A 391 -18.48 -4.15 16.97
CA GLY A 391 -19.45 -4.40 18.04
C GLY A 391 -20.92 -4.16 17.64
N GLY A 392 -21.24 -4.26 16.37
CA GLY A 392 -22.58 -4.02 15.82
C GLY A 392 -22.85 -2.57 15.40
N ARG A 393 -21.88 -1.68 15.53
CA ARG A 393 -21.98 -0.27 15.09
C ARG A 393 -21.66 -0.09 13.61
N GLY A 394 -20.80 -0.94 13.06
CA GLY A 394 -20.23 -0.78 11.73
C GLY A 394 -19.12 0.26 11.69
N VAL A 395 -18.57 0.48 10.51
CA VAL A 395 -17.55 1.50 10.22
C VAL A 395 -18.00 2.42 9.10
N ASP A 396 -17.43 3.64 9.07
CA ASP A 396 -17.76 4.60 8.02
C ASP A 396 -17.09 4.20 6.70
N VAL A 397 -15.80 3.96 6.70
CA VAL A 397 -15.04 3.61 5.50
C VAL A 397 -14.25 2.32 5.72
N PHE A 398 -14.42 1.36 4.82
CA PHE A 398 -13.68 0.11 4.78
C PHE A 398 -12.86 0.04 3.50
N ILE A 399 -11.55 0.28 3.63
CA ILE A 399 -10.59 0.23 2.52
C ILE A 399 -9.89 -1.11 2.56
N HIS A 400 -10.00 -1.86 1.48
CA HIS A 400 -9.46 -3.22 1.40
C HIS A 400 -8.87 -3.48 0.02
N GLU A 401 -7.78 -4.25 -0.03
CA GLU A 401 -7.22 -4.68 -1.30
C GLU A 401 -8.17 -5.62 -2.06
N MET A 402 -8.01 -5.65 -3.34
CA MET A 402 -8.67 -6.61 -4.21
C MET A 402 -7.79 -6.94 -5.41
N ALA A 403 -7.48 -8.21 -5.59
CA ALA A 403 -6.70 -8.63 -6.75
C ALA A 403 -7.47 -8.43 -8.07
N LEU A 404 -6.75 -8.04 -9.11
CA LEU A 404 -7.30 -8.01 -10.48
C LEU A 404 -7.59 -9.45 -10.94
N PRO A 405 -8.75 -9.72 -11.56
CA PRO A 405 -9.02 -11.05 -12.10
C PRO A 405 -7.87 -11.60 -12.97
N PRO A 406 -7.31 -12.77 -12.66
CA PRO A 406 -6.17 -13.33 -13.40
C PRO A 406 -6.42 -13.47 -14.90
N SER A 407 -7.66 -13.71 -15.30
CA SER A 407 -8.06 -13.77 -16.71
C SER A 407 -7.88 -12.40 -17.41
N VAL A 408 -8.29 -11.32 -16.74
CA VAL A 408 -8.12 -9.95 -17.25
C VAL A 408 -6.65 -9.61 -17.35
N TRP A 409 -5.90 -9.89 -16.30
CA TRP A 409 -4.46 -9.67 -16.25
C TRP A 409 -3.72 -10.42 -17.34
N ALA A 410 -4.07 -11.71 -17.55
CA ALA A 410 -3.43 -12.56 -18.55
C ALA A 410 -3.64 -12.05 -19.97
N TYR A 411 -4.88 -11.76 -20.38
CA TYR A 411 -5.10 -11.27 -21.74
C TYR A 411 -4.47 -9.89 -22.00
N LYS A 412 -4.46 -9.03 -20.99
CA LYS A 412 -3.78 -7.70 -21.09
C LYS A 412 -2.27 -7.85 -21.21
N ASN A 413 -1.64 -8.74 -20.44
CA ASN A 413 -0.21 -9.04 -20.57
C ASN A 413 0.16 -9.58 -21.95
N MET A 414 -0.75 -10.27 -22.60
CA MET A 414 -0.59 -10.78 -23.98
C MET A 414 -0.92 -9.70 -25.04
N GLY A 415 -1.24 -8.47 -24.64
CA GLY A 415 -1.62 -7.41 -25.57
C GLY A 415 -3.00 -7.59 -26.21
N LEU A 416 -3.86 -8.38 -25.60
CA LEU A 416 -5.22 -8.65 -26.09
C LEU A 416 -6.23 -7.73 -25.41
N ASN A 417 -7.37 -7.52 -26.09
CA ASN A 417 -8.47 -6.71 -25.56
C ASN A 417 -9.54 -7.56 -24.84
N ALA A 418 -9.47 -8.88 -24.98
CA ALA A 418 -10.39 -9.81 -24.35
C ALA A 418 -9.74 -11.21 -24.28
N GLU A 419 -10.36 -12.10 -23.53
CA GLU A 419 -10.02 -13.50 -23.49
C GLU A 419 -10.03 -14.12 -24.88
N PRO A 420 -8.96 -14.84 -25.30
CA PRO A 420 -8.94 -15.51 -26.59
C PRO A 420 -9.94 -16.68 -26.59
N PRO A 421 -10.60 -16.95 -27.73
CA PRO A 421 -11.48 -18.12 -27.87
C PRO A 421 -10.74 -19.43 -27.56
N ALA A 422 -11.43 -20.39 -26.95
CA ALA A 422 -10.83 -21.67 -26.52
C ALA A 422 -10.20 -22.48 -27.67
N ASN A 423 -10.66 -22.28 -28.91
CA ASN A 423 -10.09 -22.90 -30.12
C ASN A 423 -8.94 -22.07 -30.73
N SER A 424 -8.56 -20.96 -30.14
CA SER A 424 -7.42 -20.14 -30.61
C SER A 424 -6.09 -20.85 -30.33
N PRO A 425 -5.12 -20.80 -31.25
CA PRO A 425 -3.76 -21.32 -31.03
C PRO A 425 -3.05 -20.73 -29.80
N ILE A 426 -3.43 -19.51 -29.36
CA ILE A 426 -2.82 -18.84 -28.20
C ILE A 426 -3.53 -19.18 -26.88
N TYR A 427 -4.69 -19.86 -26.92
CA TYR A 427 -5.47 -20.16 -25.72
C TYR A 427 -4.72 -20.99 -24.68
N PRO A 428 -3.93 -22.02 -25.04
CA PRO A 428 -3.14 -22.75 -24.06
C PRO A 428 -2.12 -21.87 -23.29
N SER A 429 -1.46 -20.93 -23.98
CA SER A 429 -0.53 -19.98 -23.35
C SER A 429 -1.27 -18.98 -22.45
N TYR A 430 -2.42 -18.51 -22.89
CA TYR A 430 -3.29 -17.67 -22.08
C TYR A 430 -3.70 -18.39 -20.79
N LEU A 431 -4.20 -19.61 -20.89
CA LEU A 431 -4.63 -20.39 -19.73
C LEU A 431 -3.47 -20.67 -18.75
N ALA A 432 -2.28 -20.97 -19.28
CA ALA A 432 -1.08 -21.14 -18.46
C ALA A 432 -0.75 -19.85 -17.67
N THR A 433 -0.86 -18.69 -18.32
CA THR A 433 -0.66 -17.38 -17.66
C THR A 433 -1.73 -17.12 -16.60
N VAL A 434 -3.01 -17.40 -16.88
CA VAL A 434 -4.10 -17.29 -15.90
C VAL A 434 -3.80 -18.14 -14.66
N ASN A 435 -3.43 -19.40 -14.86
CA ASN A 435 -3.15 -20.31 -13.73
C ASN A 435 -1.94 -19.86 -12.90
N GLN A 436 -0.91 -19.32 -13.55
CA GLN A 436 0.26 -18.78 -12.85
C GLN A 436 -0.10 -17.55 -12.00
N LEU A 437 -0.87 -16.63 -12.55
CA LEU A 437 -1.31 -15.43 -11.84
C LEU A 437 -2.25 -15.80 -10.69
N ALA A 438 -3.21 -16.68 -10.93
CA ALA A 438 -4.12 -17.18 -9.90
C ALA A 438 -3.37 -17.80 -8.72
N ALA A 439 -2.34 -18.60 -8.98
CA ALA A 439 -1.55 -19.21 -7.92
C ALA A 439 -0.83 -18.18 -7.04
N VAL A 440 -0.39 -17.04 -7.62
CA VAL A 440 0.21 -15.93 -6.86
C VAL A 440 -0.87 -15.21 -6.05
N GLU A 441 -1.96 -14.82 -6.67
CA GLU A 441 -3.03 -14.06 -6.00
C GLU A 441 -3.68 -14.88 -4.88
N ASP A 442 -4.02 -16.14 -5.13
CA ASP A 442 -4.64 -17.01 -4.12
C ASP A 442 -3.74 -17.29 -2.92
N SER A 443 -2.43 -17.16 -3.09
CA SER A 443 -1.47 -17.44 -2.01
C SER A 443 -1.37 -16.33 -0.98
N SER A 444 -1.60 -15.07 -1.37
CA SER A 444 -1.22 -13.91 -0.56
C SER A 444 -2.16 -12.70 -0.64
N HIS A 445 -3.13 -12.69 -1.55
CA HIS A 445 -4.03 -11.55 -1.78
C HIS A 445 -5.51 -11.95 -1.64
N THR A 446 -6.40 -10.97 -1.79
CA THR A 446 -7.84 -11.17 -1.82
C THR A 446 -8.31 -11.33 -3.26
N PRO A 447 -8.55 -12.56 -3.73
CA PRO A 447 -9.09 -12.78 -5.05
C PRO A 447 -10.50 -12.20 -5.18
N GLN A 448 -10.86 -11.82 -6.37
CA GLN A 448 -12.07 -11.07 -6.74
C GLN A 448 -13.37 -11.51 -6.02
N GLY A 449 -13.74 -12.77 -6.09
CA GLY A 449 -14.96 -13.27 -5.46
C GLY A 449 -14.85 -13.35 -3.93
N ALA A 450 -13.64 -13.59 -3.41
CA ALA A 450 -13.37 -13.61 -1.98
C ALA A 450 -13.63 -12.25 -1.34
N PHE A 451 -13.40 -11.15 -2.05
CA PHE A 451 -13.74 -9.83 -1.56
C PHE A 451 -15.25 -9.65 -1.36
N GLY A 452 -16.05 -10.05 -2.33
CA GLY A 452 -17.52 -10.04 -2.21
C GLY A 452 -18.02 -10.92 -1.07
N TYR A 453 -17.40 -12.10 -0.90
CA TYR A 453 -17.71 -12.97 0.23
C TYR A 453 -17.35 -12.33 1.57
N LEU A 454 -16.15 -11.75 1.70
CA LEU A 454 -15.75 -11.02 2.92
C LEU A 454 -16.78 -9.94 3.27
N LEU A 455 -17.19 -9.14 2.29
CA LEU A 455 -18.20 -8.10 2.49
C LEU A 455 -19.56 -8.70 2.92
N SER A 456 -19.92 -9.89 2.45
CA SER A 456 -21.18 -10.53 2.86
C SER A 456 -21.21 -10.90 4.35
N GLN A 457 -20.03 -11.08 4.97
CA GLN A 457 -19.88 -11.44 6.38
C GLN A 457 -19.92 -10.24 7.34
N ILE A 458 -19.88 -9.02 6.83
CA ILE A 458 -19.89 -7.79 7.65
C ILE A 458 -21.32 -7.30 7.79
N GLU A 459 -21.81 -7.20 9.02
CA GLU A 459 -23.13 -6.66 9.32
C GLU A 459 -23.09 -5.86 10.64
N PRO A 460 -23.45 -4.57 10.65
CA PRO A 460 -23.93 -3.79 9.50
C PRO A 460 -22.82 -3.54 8.47
N LYS A 461 -23.21 -3.35 7.22
CA LYS A 461 -22.28 -3.01 6.15
C LYS A 461 -21.53 -1.71 6.45
N PRO A 462 -20.26 -1.56 6.01
CA PRO A 462 -19.59 -0.27 5.99
C PRO A 462 -20.44 0.76 5.25
N LYS A 463 -20.42 2.02 5.68
CA LYS A 463 -21.14 3.09 4.96
C LYS A 463 -20.57 3.29 3.55
N LEU A 464 -19.27 3.06 3.38
CA LEU A 464 -18.61 3.02 2.07
C LEU A 464 -17.46 2.00 2.10
N THR A 465 -17.45 1.10 1.14
CA THR A 465 -16.32 0.21 0.88
C THR A 465 -15.48 0.76 -0.26
N VAL A 466 -14.15 0.73 -0.13
CA VAL A 466 -13.22 1.12 -1.17
C VAL A 466 -12.29 -0.03 -1.50
N ALA A 467 -12.39 -0.56 -2.71
CA ALA A 467 -11.40 -1.48 -3.24
C ALA A 467 -10.16 -0.70 -3.67
N THR A 468 -8.99 -1.13 -3.24
CA THR A 468 -7.71 -0.48 -3.54
C THR A 468 -6.64 -1.49 -3.93
N HIS A 469 -5.40 -1.06 -4.12
CA HIS A 469 -4.31 -1.91 -4.61
C HIS A 469 -4.71 -2.61 -5.91
N PHE A 470 -5.19 -1.79 -6.87
CA PHE A 470 -5.90 -2.26 -8.04
C PHE A 470 -5.61 -1.39 -9.27
N PRO A 471 -5.33 -1.96 -10.46
CA PRO A 471 -5.20 -1.19 -11.69
C PRO A 471 -6.58 -0.73 -12.19
N THR A 472 -7.00 0.44 -11.74
CA THR A 472 -8.35 0.97 -11.95
C THR A 472 -8.55 1.44 -13.38
N ALA A 473 -9.32 0.69 -14.16
CA ALA A 473 -9.75 0.99 -15.52
C ALA A 473 -11.18 0.45 -15.71
N ASP A 474 -11.81 0.81 -16.82
CA ASP A 474 -13.21 0.47 -17.06
C ASP A 474 -13.48 -1.01 -17.06
N ASP A 475 -12.71 -1.72 -17.84
CA ASP A 475 -12.83 -3.16 -18.03
C ASP A 475 -12.36 -3.95 -16.80
N THR A 476 -11.37 -3.44 -16.07
CA THR A 476 -10.90 -4.07 -14.83
C THR A 476 -11.93 -3.92 -13.72
N VAL A 477 -12.44 -2.71 -13.50
CA VAL A 477 -13.45 -2.43 -12.47
C VAL A 477 -14.76 -3.17 -12.75
N ALA A 478 -15.22 -3.19 -14.00
CA ALA A 478 -16.44 -3.88 -14.38
C ALA A 478 -16.38 -5.38 -14.06
N SER A 479 -15.29 -6.03 -14.45
CA SER A 479 -15.06 -7.45 -14.15
C SER A 479 -14.98 -7.72 -12.66
N ALA A 480 -14.23 -6.89 -11.93
CA ALA A 480 -14.08 -7.01 -10.49
C ALA A 480 -15.41 -6.81 -9.75
N PHE A 481 -16.17 -5.79 -10.10
CA PHE A 481 -17.48 -5.53 -9.49
C PHE A 481 -18.49 -6.66 -9.71
N ASN A 482 -18.50 -7.24 -10.90
CA ASN A 482 -19.36 -8.40 -11.18
C ASN A 482 -19.02 -9.59 -10.28
N SER A 483 -17.73 -9.83 -10.02
CA SER A 483 -17.32 -10.89 -9.09
C SER A 483 -17.71 -10.61 -7.64
N VAL A 484 -17.63 -9.35 -7.21
CA VAL A 484 -18.11 -8.93 -5.89
C VAL A 484 -19.62 -9.15 -5.76
N LYS A 485 -20.38 -8.74 -6.77
CA LYS A 485 -21.85 -8.91 -6.79
C LYS A 485 -22.28 -10.38 -6.75
N ALA A 486 -21.48 -11.29 -7.25
CA ALA A 486 -21.80 -12.72 -7.20
C ALA A 486 -21.93 -13.23 -5.76
N HIS A 487 -21.27 -12.58 -4.80
CA HIS A 487 -21.26 -12.97 -3.39
C HIS A 487 -21.91 -11.94 -2.45
N CYS A 488 -22.07 -10.70 -2.91
CA CYS A 488 -22.71 -9.61 -2.16
C CYS A 488 -23.74 -8.92 -3.08
N THR A 489 -24.92 -9.55 -3.25
CA THR A 489 -25.86 -9.24 -4.33
C THR A 489 -26.49 -7.86 -4.25
N ASN A 490 -26.65 -7.29 -3.04
CA ASN A 490 -27.34 -6.01 -2.81
C ASN A 490 -26.37 -4.82 -2.78
N ILE A 491 -25.11 -5.01 -3.17
CA ILE A 491 -24.11 -3.94 -3.18
C ILE A 491 -24.26 -3.05 -4.43
N VAL A 492 -24.23 -1.74 -4.23
CA VAL A 492 -24.43 -0.75 -5.29
C VAL A 492 -23.12 0.01 -5.55
N PHE A 493 -22.66 -0.02 -6.81
CA PHE A 493 -21.48 0.73 -7.21
C PHE A 493 -21.72 2.25 -7.07
N GLY A 494 -20.74 2.96 -6.53
CA GLY A 494 -20.81 4.40 -6.28
C GLY A 494 -21.46 4.79 -4.96
N ALA A 495 -22.33 3.94 -4.41
CA ALA A 495 -22.99 4.16 -3.12
C ALA A 495 -22.37 3.33 -2.00
N ASP A 496 -22.26 2.02 -2.19
CA ASP A 496 -21.77 1.10 -1.15
C ASP A 496 -20.31 0.69 -1.39
N ILE A 497 -19.90 0.63 -2.66
CA ILE A 497 -18.54 0.25 -3.06
C ILE A 497 -18.03 1.09 -4.24
N VAL A 498 -16.75 1.43 -4.17
CA VAL A 498 -16.00 2.11 -5.23
C VAL A 498 -14.59 1.53 -5.34
N TRP A 499 -13.91 1.81 -6.45
CA TRP A 499 -12.47 1.55 -6.63
C TRP A 499 -11.69 2.84 -6.47
N SER A 500 -10.63 2.80 -5.69
CA SER A 500 -9.75 3.95 -5.52
C SER A 500 -8.99 4.29 -6.80
N PHE A 501 -8.63 5.54 -6.94
CA PHE A 501 -7.71 6.07 -7.93
C PHE A 501 -6.89 7.19 -7.28
N ASP A 502 -5.74 7.51 -7.86
CA ASP A 502 -4.87 8.54 -7.33
C ASP A 502 -5.56 9.89 -7.24
N LEU A 503 -5.38 10.55 -6.10
CA LEU A 503 -6.02 11.83 -5.77
C LEU A 503 -7.55 11.76 -5.61
N MET A 504 -8.10 10.57 -5.40
CA MET A 504 -9.46 10.42 -4.87
C MET A 504 -9.51 10.97 -3.44
N VAL A 505 -10.55 11.73 -3.12
CA VAL A 505 -10.78 12.33 -1.80
C VAL A 505 -12.10 11.85 -1.24
N LEU A 506 -12.06 11.32 -0.03
CA LEU A 506 -13.26 11.05 0.77
C LEU A 506 -13.30 12.05 1.91
N ARG A 507 -14.40 12.77 2.02
CA ARG A 507 -14.70 13.64 3.14
C ARG A 507 -15.76 12.96 4.00
N VAL A 508 -15.36 12.50 5.17
CA VAL A 508 -16.20 11.70 6.07
C VAL A 508 -16.70 12.60 7.19
N PHE A 509 -18.02 12.65 7.36
CA PHE A 509 -18.70 13.42 8.39
C PHE A 509 -19.59 12.49 9.22
N PRO A 510 -20.08 12.91 10.39
CA PRO A 510 -20.97 12.08 11.20
C PRO A 510 -22.24 11.63 10.46
N ASP A 511 -22.74 12.45 9.55
CA ASP A 511 -24.00 12.26 8.83
C ASP A 511 -23.87 11.83 7.37
N ARG A 512 -22.69 11.99 6.75
CA ARG A 512 -22.50 11.72 5.33
C ARG A 512 -21.04 11.41 4.97
N ILE A 513 -20.85 10.81 3.79
CA ILE A 513 -19.54 10.67 3.11
C ILE A 513 -19.65 11.33 1.75
N GLU A 514 -18.73 12.21 1.46
CA GLU A 514 -18.60 12.87 0.15
C GLU A 514 -17.41 12.31 -0.61
N GLN A 515 -17.68 11.86 -1.83
CA GLN A 515 -16.64 11.40 -2.75
C GLN A 515 -16.27 12.54 -3.70
N ARG A 516 -15.00 12.81 -3.85
CA ARG A 516 -14.46 13.94 -4.63
C ARG A 516 -13.24 13.49 -5.44
N ARG A 517 -12.88 14.30 -6.41
CA ARG A 517 -11.66 14.18 -7.19
C ARG A 517 -10.81 15.43 -6.99
N ALA A 518 -9.60 15.28 -6.45
CA ALA A 518 -8.70 16.43 -6.31
C ALA A 518 -8.33 17.00 -7.68
N VAL A 519 -8.35 18.32 -7.77
CA VAL A 519 -7.84 19.09 -8.91
C VAL A 519 -6.53 19.72 -8.47
N VAL A 520 -5.46 19.36 -9.13
CA VAL A 520 -4.11 19.83 -8.85
C VAL A 520 -3.58 20.61 -10.04
N SER A 521 -2.70 21.56 -9.79
CA SER A 521 -2.08 22.35 -10.87
C SER A 521 -0.69 21.79 -11.18
N ASP A 522 -0.51 21.33 -12.40
CA ASP A 522 0.79 20.84 -12.89
C ASP A 522 1.82 21.97 -13.10
N TYR A 523 1.37 23.22 -13.04
CA TYR A 523 2.21 24.40 -13.31
C TYR A 523 2.45 25.27 -12.06
N ALA A 524 1.90 24.89 -10.91
CA ALA A 524 2.12 25.65 -9.69
C ALA A 524 3.54 25.37 -9.16
N PHE A 525 4.31 26.43 -8.99
CA PHE A 525 5.62 26.39 -8.33
C PHE A 525 5.50 26.99 -6.94
N ASN A 526 5.34 26.13 -5.93
CA ASN A 526 5.21 26.51 -4.53
C ASN A 526 6.33 25.86 -3.72
N PRO A 527 7.56 26.40 -3.78
CA PRO A 527 8.66 25.82 -3.02
C PRO A 527 8.35 25.90 -1.51
N PRO A 528 8.70 24.87 -0.73
CA PRO A 528 8.54 24.93 0.71
C PRO A 528 9.40 26.05 1.29
N VAL A 529 8.89 26.71 2.33
CA VAL A 529 9.69 27.71 3.06
C VAL A 529 10.83 26.99 3.78
N GLN A 530 12.05 27.36 3.47
CA GLN A 530 13.21 26.82 4.16
C GLN A 530 13.24 27.31 5.62
N LEU A 531 13.45 26.38 6.53
CA LEU A 531 13.62 26.73 7.93
C LEU A 531 14.91 27.55 8.11
N SER A 532 14.80 28.69 8.77
CA SER A 532 15.96 29.54 9.09
C SER A 532 16.70 29.02 10.32
N GLY A 533 18.03 29.02 10.28
CA GLY A 533 18.91 28.78 11.42
C GLY A 533 19.40 27.33 11.55
N GLY A 534 20.62 27.17 12.02
CA GLY A 534 21.22 25.85 12.29
C GLY A 534 21.53 25.01 11.07
N MET A 535 21.71 25.61 9.92
CA MET A 535 22.05 24.91 8.66
C MET A 535 23.42 24.23 8.76
N LYS A 536 23.51 23.00 8.28
CA LYS A 536 24.81 22.33 8.13
C LYS A 536 25.61 23.04 7.03
N PRO A 537 26.91 23.32 7.26
CA PRO A 537 27.78 23.80 6.17
C PRO A 537 27.95 22.69 5.11
N PRO A 538 28.20 23.04 3.84
CA PRO A 538 28.58 22.06 2.83
C PRO A 538 29.77 21.24 3.28
N ILE A 539 29.74 19.93 3.13
CA ILE A 539 30.84 19.05 3.56
C ILE A 539 32.12 19.24 2.73
N TYR A 540 31.99 19.71 1.51
CA TYR A 540 33.15 20.09 0.67
C TYR A 540 33.86 21.36 1.12
N ASN A 541 33.36 22.04 2.12
CA ASN A 541 34.14 23.04 2.81
C ASN A 541 35.30 22.33 3.52
N ASP A 542 36.52 22.76 3.27
CA ASP A 542 37.73 22.21 3.90
C ASP A 542 37.81 22.44 5.42
N GLY A 543 36.72 22.86 6.04
CA GLY A 543 36.62 23.23 7.45
C GLY A 543 37.34 24.54 7.80
N LYS A 544 37.93 25.20 6.81
CA LYS A 544 38.69 26.46 6.99
C LYS A 544 37.96 27.66 6.37
N GLY A 545 36.75 27.46 5.87
CA GLY A 545 35.97 28.51 5.22
C GLY A 545 36.39 28.83 3.78
N ASN A 546 37.28 28.03 3.21
CA ASN A 546 37.62 28.14 1.80
C ASN A 546 36.54 27.44 0.96
N GLY A 547 36.34 27.90 -0.25
CA GLY A 547 35.42 27.27 -1.21
C GLY A 547 35.82 25.86 -1.55
N ASP A 548 34.91 25.17 -2.27
CA ASP A 548 35.13 23.82 -2.74
C ASP A 548 36.51 23.66 -3.43
N PRO A 549 37.42 22.82 -2.89
CA PRO A 549 38.73 22.61 -3.49
C PRO A 549 38.68 21.97 -4.87
N TYR A 550 37.54 21.42 -5.28
CA TYR A 550 37.30 20.85 -6.59
C TYR A 550 36.59 21.79 -7.56
N ALA A 551 36.26 23.01 -7.12
CA ALA A 551 35.66 24.00 -8.01
C ALA A 551 36.60 24.32 -9.16
N GLN A 552 36.16 24.05 -10.38
CA GLN A 552 36.94 24.33 -11.58
C GLN A 552 36.79 25.77 -12.08
N ILE A 553 35.82 26.47 -11.53
CA ILE A 553 35.53 27.87 -11.84
C ILE A 553 35.58 28.64 -10.53
N ASP A 554 36.54 29.57 -10.44
CA ASP A 554 36.60 30.49 -9.29
C ASP A 554 35.52 31.56 -9.40
N LEU A 555 34.50 31.44 -8.58
CA LEU A 555 33.42 32.39 -8.48
C LEU A 555 33.71 33.52 -7.46
N SER A 556 34.90 33.52 -6.81
CA SER A 556 35.15 34.39 -5.66
C SER A 556 35.51 35.82 -6.05
N THR A 557 35.95 36.09 -7.28
CA THR A 557 36.62 37.37 -7.59
C THR A 557 36.00 38.22 -8.69
N SER A 558 35.10 37.71 -9.53
CA SER A 558 34.74 38.46 -10.74
C SER A 558 33.27 38.46 -11.15
N LEU A 559 32.40 37.77 -10.43
CA LEU A 559 31.06 37.59 -10.91
C LEU A 559 30.05 38.17 -9.90
N SER A 560 29.77 39.46 -10.04
CA SER A 560 28.63 40.07 -9.37
C SER A 560 27.31 39.55 -9.96
N ARG A 561 26.33 39.26 -9.12
CA ARG A 561 24.97 38.95 -9.56
C ARG A 561 24.31 40.05 -10.36
N THR A 562 24.83 41.27 -10.24
CA THR A 562 24.40 42.41 -11.01
C THR A 562 25.55 42.95 -11.84
N ASN A 563 25.30 43.24 -13.08
CA ASN A 563 26.23 43.97 -13.95
C ASN A 563 26.43 45.40 -13.44
N ALA A 564 27.49 46.09 -13.86
CA ALA A 564 27.78 47.46 -13.47
C ALA A 564 26.65 48.46 -13.81
N ASN A 565 25.78 48.14 -14.72
CA ASN A 565 24.59 48.91 -15.07
C ASN A 565 23.35 48.58 -14.25
N GLY A 566 23.45 47.75 -13.22
CA GLY A 566 22.35 47.33 -12.37
C GLY A 566 21.45 46.24 -12.94
N THR A 567 21.74 45.73 -14.12
CA THR A 567 21.02 44.57 -14.70
C THR A 567 21.49 43.24 -14.12
N GLU A 568 20.61 42.30 -14.05
CA GLU A 568 20.89 40.96 -13.51
C GLU A 568 21.88 40.19 -14.40
N ASN A 569 22.92 39.63 -13.79
CA ASN A 569 23.84 38.75 -14.51
C ASN A 569 23.29 37.33 -14.53
N TRP A 570 22.54 37.02 -15.56
CA TRP A 570 21.88 35.74 -15.72
C TRP A 570 22.84 34.53 -15.78
N GLN A 571 24.10 34.75 -16.16
CA GLN A 571 25.12 33.68 -16.17
C GLN A 571 25.47 33.19 -14.76
N LEU A 572 25.18 33.98 -13.74
CA LEU A 572 25.42 33.65 -12.33
C LEU A 572 24.16 33.24 -11.59
N ASN A 573 23.02 33.43 -12.19
CA ASN A 573 21.74 33.13 -11.55
C ASN A 573 21.29 31.67 -11.78
N GLY A 574 22.25 30.78 -12.07
CA GLY A 574 22.00 29.34 -11.90
C GLY A 574 21.28 28.66 -13.07
N TYR A 575 21.55 29.07 -14.30
CA TYR A 575 20.99 28.40 -15.48
C TYR A 575 22.08 27.93 -16.42
#